data_8b5ca6ead6b5388ec8c75801084da42f
#
_entry.id   8b5ca6ead6b5388ec8c75801084da42f
#
_cell.length_a   1.000
_cell.length_b   1.000
_cell.length_c   1.000
_cell.angle_alpha   90.00
_cell.angle_beta   90.00
_cell.angle_gamma   90.00
#
_symmetry.space_group_name_H-M   'P 1'
#
loop_
_entity.id
_entity.type
_entity.pdbx_description
1 polymer ?
#
loop_
_entity_poly.entity_id
_entity_poly.type
_entity_poly.pdbx_seq_one_letter_code
_entity_poly.pdbx_strand_id
1 'polypeptide(L)'
;MKKSILAAGISLLLVFPGAAAEPTTLNGRMERVEDVLYGETRSGSLTERITSADNLIYGTGSSTGVGLDDRVGNLYADVVNSGNDAAPSISSRTNALEYYLTDEIKREPLAGRIGDMEKSVFGSVKSGALDKRTAELE
;
A
#
# COMPACT_ATOMS: atom_id res chain seq x y z
N MET A 1 -2.53 -0.59 -62.78
CA MET A 1 -3.57 -0.51 -61.76
C MET A 1 -2.96 -0.74 -60.38
N LYS A 2 -2.73 0.31 -59.61
CA LYS A 2 -2.21 0.21 -58.27
C LYS A 2 -3.35 0.07 -57.29
N LYS A 3 -3.48 -1.09 -56.63
CA LYS A 3 -4.44 -1.31 -55.53
C LYS A 3 -3.82 -0.79 -54.21
N SER A 4 -4.33 0.31 -53.72
CA SER A 4 -4.02 0.84 -52.40
C SER A 4 -4.74 -0.03 -51.37
N ILE A 5 -3.95 -0.68 -50.51
CA ILE A 5 -4.45 -1.41 -49.35
C ILE A 5 -4.50 -0.38 -48.20
N LEU A 6 -5.69 0.04 -47.83
CA LEU A 6 -5.95 0.85 -46.66
C LEU A 6 -5.77 -0.05 -45.42
N ALA A 7 -4.69 0.09 -44.71
CA ALA A 7 -4.53 -0.53 -43.41
C ALA A 7 -5.37 0.27 -42.39
N ALA A 8 -6.52 -0.27 -42.02
CA ALA A 8 -7.31 0.22 -40.91
C ALA A 8 -6.59 -0.17 -39.61
N GLY A 9 -5.89 0.79 -39.01
CA GLY A 9 -5.34 0.63 -37.68
C GLY A 9 -6.45 0.57 -36.64
N ILE A 10 -6.72 -0.61 -36.12
CA ILE A 10 -7.57 -0.79 -34.96
C ILE A 10 -6.73 -0.36 -33.74
N SER A 11 -6.93 0.91 -33.31
CA SER A 11 -6.45 1.35 -32.00
C SER A 11 -7.26 0.64 -30.92
N LEU A 12 -6.67 -0.41 -30.38
CA LEU A 12 -7.19 -1.06 -29.18
C LEU A 12 -6.94 -0.12 -27.99
N LEU A 13 -7.92 0.73 -27.69
CA LEU A 13 -7.96 1.48 -26.43
C LEU A 13 -8.12 0.46 -25.29
N LEU A 14 -6.99 0.10 -24.67
CA LEU A 14 -7.00 -0.55 -23.37
C LEU A 14 -7.58 0.45 -22.37
N VAL A 15 -8.89 0.38 -22.15
CA VAL A 15 -9.55 1.02 -21.02
C VAL A 15 -9.10 0.24 -19.79
N PHE A 16 -8.03 0.71 -19.14
CA PHE A 16 -7.76 0.29 -17.78
C PHE A 16 -8.96 0.72 -16.93
N PRO A 17 -9.58 -0.19 -16.14
CA PRO A 17 -10.59 0.23 -15.17
C PRO A 17 -9.93 1.28 -14.29
N GLY A 18 -10.50 2.49 -14.29
CA GLY A 18 -9.89 3.69 -13.78
C GLY A 18 -9.27 3.46 -12.41
N ALA A 19 -8.03 3.88 -12.26
CA ALA A 19 -7.44 4.07 -10.95
C ALA A 19 -8.43 4.93 -10.14
N ALA A 20 -8.88 4.43 -8.99
CA ALA A 20 -9.78 5.20 -8.12
C ALA A 20 -9.11 6.55 -7.86
N ALA A 21 -9.88 7.65 -8.03
CA ALA A 21 -9.34 8.99 -7.82
C ALA A 21 -8.71 9.07 -6.42
N GLU A 22 -7.53 9.71 -6.33
CA GLU A 22 -6.84 9.90 -5.07
C GLU A 22 -7.74 10.66 -4.08
N PRO A 23 -7.88 10.17 -2.84
CA PRO A 23 -8.73 10.82 -1.85
C PRO A 23 -8.15 12.18 -1.47
N THR A 24 -8.99 13.20 -1.52
CA THR A 24 -8.62 14.59 -1.24
C THR A 24 -8.83 15.00 0.22
N THR A 25 -9.62 14.23 0.97
CA THR A 25 -9.91 14.51 2.37
C THR A 25 -9.03 13.68 3.31
N LEU A 26 -8.77 14.21 4.50
CA LEU A 26 -8.02 13.55 5.56
C LEU A 26 -8.65 12.18 5.91
N ASN A 27 -9.96 12.16 6.10
CA ASN A 27 -10.69 10.94 6.41
C ASN A 27 -10.62 9.92 5.25
N GLY A 28 -10.79 10.38 4.02
CA GLY A 28 -10.70 9.50 2.85
C GLY A 28 -9.31 8.89 2.66
N ARG A 29 -8.24 9.65 2.94
CA ARG A 29 -6.88 9.10 2.95
C ARG A 29 -6.70 8.06 4.05
N MET A 30 -7.23 8.34 5.24
CA MET A 30 -7.16 7.39 6.36
C MET A 30 -7.94 6.11 6.07
N GLU A 31 -9.14 6.20 5.49
CA GLU A 31 -9.93 5.05 5.04
C GLU A 31 -9.14 4.19 4.05
N ARG A 32 -8.42 4.82 3.12
CA ARG A 32 -7.60 4.10 2.15
C ARG A 32 -6.38 3.41 2.81
N VAL A 33 -5.76 4.05 3.77
CA VAL A 33 -4.70 3.44 4.60
C VAL A 33 -5.22 2.21 5.34
N GLU A 34 -6.38 2.33 5.97
CA GLU A 34 -7.00 1.23 6.72
C GLU A 34 -7.41 0.05 5.84
N ASP A 35 -7.95 0.32 4.65
CA ASP A 35 -8.29 -0.69 3.68
C ASP A 35 -7.05 -1.56 3.31
N VAL A 36 -5.92 -0.92 3.11
CA VAL A 36 -4.66 -1.62 2.83
C VAL A 36 -4.13 -2.37 4.05
N LEU A 37 -4.15 -1.76 5.23
CA LEU A 37 -3.58 -2.34 6.45
C LEU A 37 -4.43 -3.47 7.03
N TYR A 38 -5.75 -3.27 7.07
CA TYR A 38 -6.71 -4.12 7.80
C TYR A 38 -7.74 -4.80 6.90
N GLY A 39 -7.88 -4.36 5.64
CA GLY A 39 -8.91 -4.83 4.73
C GLY A 39 -10.30 -4.22 4.99
N GLU A 40 -10.40 -3.28 5.93
CA GLU A 40 -11.66 -2.62 6.30
C GLU A 40 -11.39 -1.27 6.98
N THR A 41 -12.32 -0.33 6.86
CA THR A 41 -12.29 0.92 7.60
C THR A 41 -12.58 0.68 9.09
N ARG A 42 -11.75 1.23 9.96
CA ARG A 42 -11.88 1.08 11.42
C ARG A 42 -12.87 2.07 12.00
N SER A 43 -13.54 1.66 13.07
CA SER A 43 -14.40 2.53 13.89
C SER A 43 -13.56 3.32 14.90
N GLY A 44 -14.12 4.43 15.40
CA GLY A 44 -13.48 5.30 16.39
C GLY A 44 -13.17 6.69 15.85
N SER A 45 -12.61 7.54 16.69
CA SER A 45 -12.19 8.88 16.29
C SER A 45 -11.02 8.83 15.30
N LEU A 46 -10.91 9.86 14.46
CA LEU A 46 -9.81 9.96 13.51
C LEU A 46 -8.44 9.87 14.20
N THR A 47 -8.30 10.50 15.37
CA THR A 47 -7.05 10.45 16.16
C THR A 47 -6.70 9.04 16.62
N GLU A 48 -7.67 8.26 17.08
CA GLU A 48 -7.45 6.86 17.50
C GLU A 48 -7.07 5.99 16.31
N ARG A 49 -7.74 6.16 15.18
CA ARG A 49 -7.47 5.43 13.94
C ARG A 49 -6.06 5.73 13.41
N ILE A 50 -5.66 7.01 13.36
CA ILE A 50 -4.31 7.43 12.97
C ILE A 50 -3.27 6.84 13.93
N THR A 51 -3.51 6.92 15.24
CA THR A 51 -2.56 6.40 16.23
C THR A 51 -2.39 4.89 16.12
N SER A 52 -3.45 4.16 15.84
CA SER A 52 -3.39 2.72 15.62
C SER A 52 -2.56 2.35 14.37
N ALA A 53 -2.75 3.08 13.28
CA ALA A 53 -1.98 2.87 12.05
C ALA A 53 -0.50 3.25 12.23
N ASP A 54 -0.21 4.39 12.85
CA ASP A 54 1.17 4.82 13.16
C ASP A 54 1.92 3.76 13.99
N ASN A 55 1.27 3.26 15.04
CA ASN A 55 1.86 2.24 15.90
C ASN A 55 2.15 0.94 15.16
N LEU A 56 1.28 0.56 14.22
CA LEU A 56 1.47 -0.64 13.41
C LEU A 56 2.62 -0.46 12.41
N ILE A 57 2.72 0.67 11.76
CA ILE A 57 3.71 0.94 10.71
C ILE A 57 5.08 1.28 11.29
N TYR A 58 5.14 2.25 12.21
CA TYR A 58 6.39 2.84 12.70
C TYR A 58 6.78 2.40 14.12
N GLY A 59 5.84 1.79 14.86
CA GLY A 59 6.00 1.50 16.29
C GLY A 59 5.50 2.63 17.19
N THR A 60 5.38 2.34 18.48
CA THR A 60 4.81 3.26 19.47
C THR A 60 5.65 4.53 19.64
N GLY A 61 4.99 5.68 19.71
CA GLY A 61 5.60 6.98 19.99
C GLY A 61 6.28 7.68 18.80
N SER A 62 6.24 7.10 17.61
CA SER A 62 6.92 7.63 16.42
C SER A 62 6.39 8.99 15.93
N SER A 63 5.12 9.30 16.19
CA SER A 63 4.44 10.51 15.69
C SER A 63 4.22 11.58 16.77
N THR A 64 4.96 11.57 17.86
CA THR A 64 4.85 12.54 18.94
C THR A 64 5.19 13.94 18.43
N GLY A 65 4.28 14.91 18.63
CA GLY A 65 4.47 16.30 18.21
C GLY A 65 4.17 16.61 16.74
N VAL A 66 3.72 15.63 15.96
CA VAL A 66 3.34 15.79 14.55
C VAL A 66 1.83 16.04 14.44
N GLY A 67 1.41 16.98 13.59
CA GLY A 67 0.00 17.28 13.33
C GLY A 67 -0.74 16.13 12.65
N LEU A 68 -2.07 16.06 12.82
CA LEU A 68 -2.89 14.98 12.25
C LEU A 68 -2.83 14.93 10.72
N ASP A 69 -2.78 16.08 10.07
CA ASP A 69 -2.70 16.18 8.61
C ASP A 69 -1.39 15.58 8.09
N ASP A 70 -0.28 15.95 8.69
CA ASP A 70 1.04 15.41 8.35
C ASP A 70 1.12 13.90 8.63
N ARG A 71 0.56 13.44 9.76
CA ARG A 71 0.53 12.01 10.10
C ARG A 71 -0.23 11.19 9.06
N VAL A 72 -1.42 11.65 8.66
CA VAL A 72 -2.20 10.98 7.61
C VAL A 72 -1.50 11.07 6.25
N GLY A 73 -0.89 12.21 5.94
CA GLY A 73 -0.09 12.38 4.72
C GLY A 73 1.06 11.39 4.65
N ASN A 74 1.82 11.25 5.73
CA ASN A 74 2.93 10.29 5.83
C ASN A 74 2.43 8.84 5.75
N LEU A 75 1.40 8.47 6.50
CA LEU A 75 0.80 7.14 6.42
C LEU A 75 0.32 6.80 5.02
N TYR A 76 -0.35 7.74 4.35
CA TYR A 76 -0.83 7.53 2.99
C TYR A 76 0.34 7.31 2.01
N ALA A 77 1.38 8.15 2.08
CA ALA A 77 2.56 8.02 1.24
C ALA A 77 3.31 6.70 1.49
N ASP A 78 3.54 6.36 2.75
CA ASP A 78 4.35 5.21 3.12
C ASP A 78 3.62 3.88 2.95
N VAL A 79 2.29 3.86 3.11
CA VAL A 79 1.49 2.63 3.04
C VAL A 79 0.90 2.40 1.65
N VAL A 80 0.30 3.44 1.05
CA VAL A 80 -0.52 3.31 -0.16
C VAL A 80 0.24 3.72 -1.40
N ASN A 81 0.70 4.97 -1.45
CA ASN A 81 1.32 5.56 -2.65
C ASN A 81 2.23 6.71 -2.28
N SER A 82 3.52 6.49 -2.44
CA SER A 82 4.57 7.50 -2.18
C SER A 82 4.77 8.52 -3.31
N GLY A 83 4.01 8.42 -4.41
CA GLY A 83 4.24 9.25 -5.60
C GLY A 83 5.46 8.80 -6.42
N ASN A 84 5.72 9.51 -7.52
CA ASN A 84 6.71 9.07 -8.52
C ASN A 84 8.17 9.28 -8.10
N ASP A 85 8.45 10.18 -7.16
CA ASP A 85 9.81 10.61 -6.80
C ASP A 85 10.24 10.16 -5.40
N ALA A 86 9.41 9.40 -4.69
CA ALA A 86 9.70 8.91 -3.35
C ALA A 86 10.05 7.42 -3.34
N ALA A 87 10.58 6.95 -2.20
CA ALA A 87 10.79 5.52 -1.98
C ALA A 87 9.47 4.74 -2.12
N PRO A 88 9.50 3.50 -2.63
CA PRO A 88 8.27 2.71 -2.79
C PRO A 88 7.53 2.53 -1.48
N SER A 89 6.19 2.62 -1.51
CA SER A 89 5.35 2.37 -0.34
C SER A 89 5.52 0.94 0.18
N ILE A 90 5.17 0.70 1.44
CA ILE A 90 5.19 -0.65 2.03
C ILE A 90 4.32 -1.62 1.22
N SER A 91 3.17 -1.15 0.73
CA SER A 91 2.30 -1.93 -0.15
C SER A 91 3.01 -2.36 -1.45
N SER A 92 3.71 -1.43 -2.11
CA SER A 92 4.46 -1.72 -3.34
C SER A 92 5.61 -2.69 -3.10
N ARG A 93 6.36 -2.50 -2.00
CA ARG A 93 7.46 -3.37 -1.58
C ARG A 93 6.95 -4.78 -1.26
N THR A 94 5.85 -4.87 -0.51
CA THR A 94 5.18 -6.15 -0.20
C THR A 94 4.72 -6.87 -1.48
N ASN A 95 4.13 -6.15 -2.44
CA ASN A 95 3.73 -6.73 -3.71
C ASN A 95 4.93 -7.32 -4.48
N ALA A 96 6.04 -6.58 -4.52
CA ALA A 96 7.26 -7.03 -5.19
C ALA A 96 7.86 -8.28 -4.52
N LEU A 97 7.90 -8.31 -3.18
CA LEU A 97 8.39 -9.45 -2.40
C LEU A 97 7.50 -10.70 -2.60
N GLU A 98 6.17 -10.55 -2.53
CA GLU A 98 5.25 -11.67 -2.78
C GLU A 98 5.41 -12.23 -4.18
N TYR A 99 5.44 -11.35 -5.19
CA TYR A 99 5.62 -11.79 -6.55
C TYR A 99 6.94 -12.55 -6.74
N TYR A 100 8.01 -12.06 -6.11
CA TYR A 100 9.32 -12.74 -6.16
C TYR A 100 9.30 -14.12 -5.49
N LEU A 101 8.58 -14.26 -4.36
CA LEU A 101 8.55 -15.49 -3.57
C LEU A 101 7.54 -16.52 -4.07
N THR A 102 6.42 -16.08 -4.64
CA THR A 102 5.25 -16.94 -4.93
C THR A 102 4.68 -16.81 -6.33
N ASP A 103 5.20 -15.91 -7.17
CA ASP A 103 4.65 -15.52 -8.49
C ASP A 103 3.21 -14.97 -8.43
N GLU A 104 2.72 -14.60 -7.24
CA GLU A 104 1.37 -14.08 -7.03
C GLU A 104 1.41 -12.85 -6.13
N ILE A 105 0.41 -11.97 -6.28
CA ILE A 105 0.16 -10.82 -5.39
C ILE A 105 -1.19 -11.02 -4.72
N LYS A 106 -1.18 -11.18 -3.40
CA LYS A 106 -2.39 -11.37 -2.60
C LYS A 106 -3.12 -10.03 -2.39
N ARG A 107 -4.42 -10.11 -2.13
CA ARG A 107 -5.28 -8.95 -1.81
C ARG A 107 -5.75 -8.95 -0.35
N GLU A 108 -5.00 -9.58 0.51
CA GLU A 108 -5.27 -9.66 1.94
C GLU A 108 -4.67 -8.45 2.69
N PRO A 109 -5.07 -8.22 3.95
CA PRO A 109 -4.47 -7.16 4.78
C PRO A 109 -2.95 -7.25 4.85
N LEU A 110 -2.28 -6.11 4.79
CA LEU A 110 -0.83 -6.00 4.65
C LEU A 110 -0.06 -6.74 5.75
N ALA A 111 -0.52 -6.64 7.01
CA ALA A 111 0.14 -7.30 8.13
C ALA A 111 0.12 -8.84 8.02
N GLY A 112 -0.96 -9.42 7.50
CA GLY A 112 -1.08 -10.85 7.24
C GLY A 112 -0.12 -11.31 6.15
N ARG A 113 -0.08 -10.59 5.04
CA ARG A 113 0.81 -10.87 3.90
C ARG A 113 2.28 -10.86 4.29
N ILE A 114 2.71 -9.83 5.04
CA ILE A 114 4.08 -9.74 5.58
C ILE A 114 4.36 -10.93 6.51
N GLY A 115 3.43 -11.26 7.42
CA GLY A 115 3.57 -12.42 8.30
C GLY A 115 3.69 -13.76 7.58
N ASP A 116 2.96 -13.97 6.50
CA ASP A 116 3.04 -15.18 5.67
C ASP A 116 4.42 -15.29 4.99
N MET A 117 4.95 -14.19 4.47
CA MET A 117 6.29 -14.16 3.89
C MET A 117 7.37 -14.43 4.95
N GLU A 118 7.29 -13.81 6.12
CA GLU A 118 8.20 -14.06 7.24
C GLU A 118 8.21 -15.53 7.66
N LYS A 119 7.02 -16.13 7.75
CA LYS A 119 6.89 -17.55 8.07
C LYS A 119 7.53 -18.44 7.02
N SER A 120 7.42 -18.08 5.75
CA SER A 120 8.04 -18.81 4.65
C SER A 120 9.56 -18.68 4.65
N VAL A 121 10.08 -17.46 4.88
CA VAL A 121 11.52 -17.14 4.78
C VAL A 121 12.26 -17.50 6.07
N PHE A 122 11.69 -17.14 7.23
CA PHE A 122 12.33 -17.27 8.55
C PHE A 122 11.77 -18.40 9.42
N GLY A 123 10.68 -19.05 8.98
CA GLY A 123 10.00 -20.10 9.74
C GLY A 123 9.05 -19.60 10.83
N SER A 124 8.98 -18.30 11.08
CA SER A 124 8.09 -17.70 12.09
C SER A 124 7.76 -16.25 11.76
N VAL A 125 6.58 -15.81 12.21
CA VAL A 125 6.17 -14.40 12.12
C VAL A 125 6.97 -13.58 13.11
N LYS A 126 7.49 -12.43 12.67
CA LYS A 126 8.22 -11.48 13.50
C LYS A 126 7.27 -10.54 14.24
N SER A 127 7.77 -9.89 15.26
CA SER A 127 7.07 -8.84 15.99
C SER A 127 7.68 -7.47 15.69
N GLY A 128 6.91 -6.41 15.89
CA GLY A 128 7.36 -5.03 15.72
C GLY A 128 6.71 -4.30 14.56
N ALA A 129 7.23 -3.14 14.25
CA ALA A 129 6.73 -2.23 13.23
C ALA A 129 6.81 -2.84 11.81
N LEU A 130 5.77 -2.65 11.00
CA LEU A 130 5.69 -3.26 9.67
C LEU A 130 6.75 -2.73 8.72
N ASP A 131 7.15 -1.47 8.82
CA ASP A 131 8.23 -0.89 8.01
C ASP A 131 9.55 -1.66 8.19
N LYS A 132 9.91 -1.97 9.43
CA LYS A 132 11.10 -2.74 9.77
C LYS A 132 10.99 -4.19 9.33
N ARG A 133 9.85 -4.81 9.58
CA ARG A 133 9.59 -6.20 9.19
C ARG A 133 9.66 -6.38 7.67
N THR A 134 9.14 -5.41 6.90
CA THR A 134 9.26 -5.42 5.43
C THR A 134 10.71 -5.26 5.00
N ALA A 135 11.46 -4.36 5.63
CA ALA A 135 12.88 -4.16 5.34
C ALA A 135 13.75 -5.40 5.65
N GLU A 136 13.38 -6.22 6.63
CA GLU A 136 14.07 -7.48 6.93
C GLU A 136 13.82 -8.58 5.88
N LEU A 137 12.73 -8.47 5.11
CA LEU A 137 12.40 -9.39 4.02
C LEU A 137 13.11 -9.04 2.70
N GLU A 138 13.58 -7.81 2.53
CA GLU A 138 14.30 -7.31 1.36
C GLU A 138 15.77 -7.74 1.37
#